data_791bad9e7d2cca4b6045700e7e2e61e9
#
_entry.id   791bad9e7d2cca4b6045700e7e2e61e9
#
_cell.length_a   1.000
_cell.length_b   1.000
_cell.length_c   1.000
_cell.angle_alpha   90.00
_cell.angle_beta   90.00
_cell.angle_gamma   90.00
#
_symmetry.space_group_name_H-M   'P 1'
#
loop_
_entity.id
_entity.type
_entity.pdbx_description
1 polymer ?
#
loop_
_entity_poly.entity_id
_entity_poly.type
_entity_poly.pdbx_seq_one_letter_code
_entity_poly.pdbx_strand_id
1 'polypeptide(L)'
;ELETALAQINVQINALVQDGSFSELNQKLTNLQTVIWNETKQWLSSQLAIRLINGALKLASQDRYPKILQQAEKFFAILTADHYQKIIVDDSGISVLNHEQQIFQVAELSLGTAEQLFISLRLGFITVISDQIKLPVMVDDGFVNFDNVRRGRMLKLLNQLAEENQVIYFTANDQIKKLGLPVVDLDQLNKNKV
;
A
#
# COMPACT_ATOMS: atom_id res chain seq x y z
N GLU A 1 -73.47 -25.34 25.76
CA GLU A 1 -72.76 -24.69 24.64
C GLU A 1 -71.44 -24.04 25.05
N LEU A 2 -71.36 -23.30 26.16
CA LEU A 2 -70.15 -22.68 26.65
C LEU A 2 -69.12 -23.76 27.17
N GLU A 3 -69.57 -24.79 27.82
CA GLU A 3 -68.70 -25.87 28.32
C GLU A 3 -68.13 -26.71 27.18
N THR A 4 -68.91 -26.96 26.12
CA THR A 4 -68.40 -27.65 24.93
C THR A 4 -67.37 -26.81 24.14
N ALA A 5 -67.56 -25.48 24.07
CA ALA A 5 -66.58 -24.57 23.46
C ALA A 5 -65.29 -24.49 24.30
N LEU A 6 -65.35 -24.46 25.62
CA LEU A 6 -64.20 -24.47 26.52
C LEU A 6 -63.41 -25.80 26.41
N ALA A 7 -64.11 -26.94 26.33
CA ALA A 7 -63.49 -28.24 26.13
C ALA A 7 -62.72 -28.32 24.76
N GLN A 8 -63.32 -27.77 23.68
CA GLN A 8 -62.69 -27.74 22.36
C GLN A 8 -61.45 -26.86 22.36
N ILE A 9 -61.50 -25.66 22.97
CA ILE A 9 -60.37 -24.77 23.11
C ILE A 9 -59.23 -25.42 23.91
N ASN A 10 -59.55 -26.09 25.01
CA ASN A 10 -58.53 -26.80 25.81
C ASN A 10 -57.87 -27.94 25.05
N VAL A 11 -58.61 -28.67 24.22
CA VAL A 11 -58.05 -29.71 23.36
C VAL A 11 -57.12 -29.09 22.30
N GLN A 12 -57.50 -27.98 21.72
CA GLN A 12 -56.65 -27.24 20.76
C GLN A 12 -55.37 -26.70 21.42
N ILE A 13 -55.46 -26.14 22.61
CA ILE A 13 -54.31 -25.65 23.37
C ILE A 13 -53.40 -26.81 23.70
N ASN A 14 -53.92 -27.94 24.18
CA ASN A 14 -53.10 -29.11 24.49
C ASN A 14 -52.45 -29.73 23.25
N ALA A 15 -53.15 -29.75 22.13
CA ALA A 15 -52.58 -30.22 20.85
C ALA A 15 -51.40 -29.31 20.40
N LEU A 16 -51.53 -28.01 20.50
CA LEU A 16 -50.45 -27.04 20.20
C LEU A 16 -49.27 -27.13 21.15
N VAL A 17 -49.54 -27.42 22.43
CA VAL A 17 -48.48 -27.60 23.44
C VAL A 17 -47.75 -28.95 23.27
N GLN A 18 -48.48 -29.98 22.85
CA GLN A 18 -47.88 -31.33 22.60
C GLN A 18 -47.16 -31.45 21.26
N ASP A 19 -47.45 -30.58 20.30
CA ASP A 19 -46.84 -30.64 18.96
C ASP A 19 -45.32 -30.33 18.96
N GLY A 20 -44.76 -29.88 20.06
CA GLY A 20 -43.29 -29.63 20.20
C GLY A 20 -42.76 -28.51 19.28
N SER A 21 -43.54 -28.08 18.28
CA SER A 21 -43.13 -27.12 17.25
C SER A 21 -42.77 -25.75 17.86
N PHE A 22 -43.47 -25.33 18.89
CA PHE A 22 -43.16 -24.07 19.62
C PHE A 22 -41.82 -24.17 20.35
N SER A 23 -41.54 -25.28 20.98
CA SER A 23 -40.26 -25.55 21.66
C SER A 23 -39.11 -25.62 20.67
N GLU A 24 -39.31 -26.26 19.53
CA GLU A 24 -38.32 -26.35 18.45
C GLU A 24 -38.03 -25.00 17.84
N LEU A 25 -39.05 -24.18 17.58
CA LEU A 25 -38.90 -22.80 17.07
C LEU A 25 -38.16 -21.90 18.05
N ASN A 26 -38.47 -21.97 19.35
CA ASN A 26 -37.78 -21.23 20.38
C ASN A 26 -36.30 -21.66 20.49
N GLN A 27 -36.03 -22.93 20.36
CA GLN A 27 -34.65 -23.44 20.36
C GLN A 27 -33.89 -22.95 19.14
N LYS A 28 -34.48 -22.98 17.93
CA LYS A 28 -33.91 -22.40 16.72
C LYS A 28 -33.64 -20.92 16.87
N LEU A 29 -34.58 -20.16 17.43
CA LEU A 29 -34.44 -18.73 17.70
C LEU A 29 -33.24 -18.46 18.62
N THR A 30 -33.16 -19.18 19.74
CA THR A 30 -32.06 -19.03 20.71
C THR A 30 -30.70 -19.40 20.09
N ASN A 31 -30.65 -20.44 19.29
CA ASN A 31 -29.44 -20.85 18.55
C ASN A 31 -29.01 -19.76 17.58
N LEU A 32 -29.94 -19.22 16.77
CA LEU A 32 -29.65 -18.13 15.83
C LEU A 32 -29.17 -16.86 16.54
N GLN A 33 -29.81 -16.49 17.65
CA GLN A 33 -29.38 -15.34 18.46
C GLN A 33 -27.96 -15.57 19.00
N THR A 34 -27.62 -16.78 19.43
CA THR A 34 -26.27 -17.11 19.92
C THR A 34 -25.24 -17.04 18.79
N VAL A 35 -25.57 -17.52 17.62
CA VAL A 35 -24.67 -17.41 16.44
C VAL A 35 -24.47 -15.94 16.08
N ILE A 36 -25.54 -15.16 15.93
CA ILE A 36 -25.45 -13.72 15.63
C ILE A 36 -24.59 -12.98 16.67
N TRP A 37 -24.77 -13.29 17.94
CA TRP A 37 -23.99 -12.68 19.02
C TRP A 37 -22.49 -13.01 18.92
N ASN A 38 -22.17 -14.27 18.64
CA ASN A 38 -20.77 -14.71 18.50
C ASN A 38 -20.10 -14.08 17.26
N GLU A 39 -20.79 -14.08 16.12
CA GLU A 39 -20.29 -13.43 14.90
C GLU A 39 -20.12 -11.92 15.09
N THR A 40 -21.07 -11.27 15.77
CA THR A 40 -20.97 -9.83 16.09
C THR A 40 -19.78 -9.51 16.97
N LYS A 41 -19.52 -10.34 18.00
CA LYS A 41 -18.32 -10.19 18.84
C LYS A 41 -17.03 -10.33 18.04
N GLN A 42 -16.95 -11.33 17.18
CA GLN A 42 -15.77 -11.57 16.35
C GLN A 42 -15.53 -10.41 15.38
N TRP A 43 -16.59 -9.95 14.72
CA TRP A 43 -16.53 -8.80 13.83
C TRP A 43 -16.10 -7.54 14.57
N LEU A 44 -16.69 -7.24 15.73
CA LEU A 44 -16.35 -6.07 16.55
C LEU A 44 -14.89 -6.12 17.01
N SER A 45 -14.41 -7.28 17.45
CA SER A 45 -13.01 -7.50 17.85
C SER A 45 -12.05 -7.21 16.69
N SER A 46 -12.38 -7.71 15.50
CA SER A 46 -11.59 -7.47 14.28
C SER A 46 -11.58 -5.99 13.90
N GLN A 47 -12.72 -5.31 13.94
CA GLN A 47 -12.81 -3.87 13.66
C GLN A 47 -12.03 -3.02 14.66
N LEU A 48 -12.07 -3.39 15.93
CA LEU A 48 -11.29 -2.71 16.98
C LEU A 48 -9.78 -2.90 16.74
N ALA A 49 -9.35 -4.13 16.44
CA ALA A 49 -7.95 -4.40 16.10
C ALA A 49 -7.47 -3.59 14.90
N ILE A 50 -8.24 -3.53 13.82
CA ILE A 50 -7.92 -2.72 12.64
C ILE A 50 -7.79 -1.24 13.01
N ARG A 51 -8.71 -0.69 13.79
CA ARG A 51 -8.64 0.71 14.25
C ARG A 51 -7.43 1.00 15.12
N LEU A 52 -7.08 0.10 16.03
CA LEU A 52 -5.90 0.24 16.88
C LEU A 52 -4.60 0.17 16.07
N ILE A 53 -4.50 -0.78 15.13
CA ILE A 53 -3.35 -0.90 14.25
C ILE A 53 -3.20 0.36 13.39
N ASN A 54 -4.26 0.81 12.74
CA ASN A 54 -4.24 2.01 11.90
C ASN A 54 -3.91 3.27 12.73
N GLY A 55 -4.43 3.37 13.95
CA GLY A 55 -4.07 4.44 14.87
C GLY A 55 -2.59 4.43 15.27
N ALA A 56 -2.05 3.26 15.59
CA ALA A 56 -0.64 3.10 15.92
C ALA A 56 0.26 3.42 14.70
N LEU A 57 -0.09 2.94 13.50
CA LEU A 57 0.63 3.25 12.27
C LEU A 57 0.60 4.75 11.97
N LYS A 58 -0.55 5.40 12.15
CA LYS A 58 -0.69 6.85 11.97
C LYS A 58 0.21 7.63 12.94
N LEU A 59 0.23 7.27 14.21
CA LEU A 59 1.10 7.87 15.21
C LEU A 59 2.59 7.63 14.90
N ALA A 60 2.96 6.43 14.48
CA ALA A 60 4.33 6.10 14.12
C ALA A 60 4.81 6.81 12.85
N SER A 61 3.90 7.18 11.94
CA SER A 61 4.21 7.82 10.65
C SER A 61 4.06 9.34 10.63
N GLN A 62 3.46 9.96 11.68
CA GLN A 62 3.09 11.39 11.69
C GLN A 62 4.24 12.34 11.34
N ASP A 63 5.47 12.04 11.77
CA ASP A 63 6.63 12.91 11.50
C ASP A 63 7.41 12.50 10.23
N ARG A 64 7.27 11.27 9.77
CA ARG A 64 8.06 10.74 8.65
C ARG A 64 7.35 10.89 7.32
N TYR A 65 6.05 10.67 7.29
CA TYR A 65 5.26 10.69 6.06
C TYR A 65 5.33 12.04 5.32
N PRO A 66 5.15 13.19 5.98
CA PRO A 66 5.32 14.50 5.33
C PRO A 66 6.73 14.73 4.80
N LYS A 67 7.77 14.25 5.52
CA LYS A 67 9.17 14.35 5.09
C LYS A 67 9.45 13.51 3.85
N ILE A 68 8.91 12.28 3.81
CA ILE A 68 9.03 11.38 2.65
C ILE A 68 8.41 12.03 1.42
N LEU A 69 7.18 12.56 1.54
CA LEU A 69 6.51 13.23 0.43
C LEU A 69 7.28 14.46 -0.03
N GLN A 70 7.78 15.30 0.89
CA GLN A 70 8.56 16.46 0.56
C GLN A 70 9.85 16.11 -0.21
N GLN A 71 10.54 15.04 0.17
CA GLN A 71 11.72 14.59 -0.57
C GLN A 71 11.32 13.97 -1.91
N ALA A 72 10.25 13.19 -1.96
CA ALA A 72 9.73 12.61 -3.19
C ALA A 72 9.32 13.69 -4.21
N GLU A 73 8.66 14.76 -3.77
CA GLU A 73 8.31 15.91 -4.61
C GLU A 73 9.55 16.55 -5.25
N LYS A 74 10.63 16.74 -4.49
CA LYS A 74 11.89 17.26 -5.03
C LYS A 74 12.46 16.34 -6.11
N PHE A 75 12.51 15.04 -5.86
CA PHE A 75 13.01 14.08 -6.84
C PHE A 75 12.11 14.01 -8.07
N PHE A 76 10.79 14.06 -7.87
CA PHE A 76 9.83 14.04 -8.96
C PHE A 76 9.92 15.28 -9.85
N ALA A 77 10.08 16.46 -9.27
CA ALA A 77 10.32 17.71 -10.01
C ALA A 77 11.61 17.58 -10.84
N ILE A 78 12.73 17.11 -10.27
CA ILE A 78 13.98 16.92 -11.01
C ILE A 78 13.80 15.93 -12.17
N LEU A 79 13.16 14.77 -11.93
CA LEU A 79 12.98 13.74 -12.94
C LEU A 79 12.06 14.20 -14.08
N THR A 80 11.03 14.99 -13.78
CA THR A 80 10.06 15.49 -14.76
C THR A 80 10.41 16.88 -15.31
N ALA A 81 11.60 17.43 -14.98
CA ALA A 81 12.01 18.79 -15.36
C ALA A 81 11.01 19.86 -14.93
N ASP A 82 10.63 19.82 -13.66
CA ASP A 82 9.69 20.74 -13.00
C ASP A 82 8.26 20.74 -13.59
N HIS A 83 7.93 19.76 -14.44
CA HIS A 83 6.58 19.63 -14.99
C HIS A 83 5.55 19.34 -13.91
N TYR A 84 5.91 18.53 -12.91
CA TYR A 84 5.08 18.21 -11.75
C TYR A 84 5.76 18.70 -10.46
N GLN A 85 4.96 19.31 -9.57
CA GLN A 85 5.49 20.01 -8.39
C GLN A 85 5.08 19.37 -7.08
N LYS A 86 3.89 18.76 -7.01
CA LYS A 86 3.36 18.17 -5.78
C LYS A 86 2.84 16.77 -5.98
N ILE A 87 2.94 16.00 -4.92
CA ILE A 87 2.34 14.67 -4.80
C ILE A 87 1.27 14.75 -3.72
N ILE A 88 0.04 14.46 -4.07
CA ILE A 88 -1.12 14.48 -3.17
C ILE A 88 -1.48 13.03 -2.88
N VAL A 89 -1.63 12.69 -1.61
CA VAL A 89 -2.05 11.36 -1.18
C VAL A 89 -3.25 11.51 -0.25
N ASP A 90 -4.35 10.95 -0.67
CA ASP A 90 -5.62 10.98 0.06
C ASP A 90 -6.30 9.61 0.02
N ASP A 91 -7.53 9.52 0.54
CA ASP A 91 -8.29 8.27 0.61
C ASP A 91 -8.65 7.71 -0.80
N SER A 92 -8.59 8.54 -1.84
CA SER A 92 -8.83 8.12 -3.24
C SER A 92 -7.58 7.58 -3.92
N GLY A 93 -6.40 7.79 -3.32
CA GLY A 93 -5.12 7.30 -3.82
C GLY A 93 -4.06 8.38 -3.98
N ILE A 94 -3.23 8.23 -5.00
CA ILE A 94 -2.14 9.16 -5.32
C ILE A 94 -2.51 9.96 -6.56
N SER A 95 -2.36 11.29 -6.45
CA SER A 95 -2.48 12.23 -7.56
C SER A 95 -1.30 13.19 -7.58
N VAL A 96 -1.07 13.86 -8.68
CA VAL A 96 0.04 14.81 -8.86
C VAL A 96 -0.47 16.13 -9.39
N LEU A 97 0.17 17.22 -8.97
CA LEU A 97 -0.13 18.58 -9.42
C LEU A 97 0.98 19.04 -10.37
N ASN A 98 0.60 19.49 -11.58
CA ASN A 98 1.53 20.09 -12.52
C ASN A 98 1.79 21.58 -12.22
N HIS A 99 2.69 22.19 -12.98
CA HIS A 99 3.00 23.63 -12.87
C HIS A 99 1.82 24.56 -13.25
N GLU A 100 0.84 24.06 -14.02
CA GLU A 100 -0.39 24.77 -14.40
C GLU A 100 -1.52 24.61 -13.36
N GLN A 101 -1.23 24.03 -12.19
CA GLN A 101 -2.19 23.76 -11.12
C GLN A 101 -3.29 22.75 -11.50
N GLN A 102 -3.02 21.88 -12.46
CA GLN A 102 -3.92 20.79 -12.84
C GLN A 102 -3.54 19.52 -12.07
N ILE A 103 -4.55 18.80 -11.60
CA ILE A 103 -4.40 17.55 -10.86
C ILE A 103 -4.61 16.37 -11.81
N PHE A 104 -3.70 15.42 -11.78
CA PHE A 104 -3.74 14.18 -12.54
C PHE A 104 -3.72 12.98 -11.60
N GLN A 105 -4.61 12.03 -11.83
CA GLN A 105 -4.53 10.72 -11.17
C GLN A 105 -3.37 9.92 -11.78
N VAL A 106 -2.80 8.98 -11.02
CA VAL A 106 -1.69 8.13 -11.52
C VAL A 106 -2.08 7.41 -12.82
N ALA A 107 -3.34 7.00 -12.96
CA ALA A 107 -3.84 6.31 -14.16
C ALA A 107 -3.87 7.19 -15.41
N GLU A 108 -3.84 8.51 -15.27
CA GLU A 108 -3.83 9.49 -16.38
C GLU A 108 -2.41 9.83 -16.83
N LEU A 109 -1.39 9.43 -16.06
CA LEU A 109 0.00 9.67 -16.39
C LEU A 109 0.50 8.73 -17.48
N SER A 110 1.47 9.19 -18.27
CA SER A 110 2.22 8.26 -19.13
C SER A 110 2.96 7.23 -18.28
N LEU A 111 3.19 6.03 -18.83
CA LEU A 111 3.91 4.96 -18.14
C LEU A 111 5.25 5.46 -17.56
N GLY A 112 6.05 6.17 -18.37
CA GLY A 112 7.33 6.69 -17.92
C GLY A 112 7.20 7.76 -16.81
N THR A 113 6.12 8.55 -16.80
CA THR A 113 5.86 9.55 -15.74
C THR A 113 5.40 8.84 -14.45
N ALA A 114 4.56 7.83 -14.56
CA ALA A 114 4.15 7.02 -13.41
C ALA A 114 5.36 6.29 -12.78
N GLU A 115 6.25 5.73 -13.59
CA GLU A 115 7.50 5.14 -13.11
C GLU A 115 8.39 6.18 -12.39
N GLN A 116 8.53 7.40 -12.94
CA GLN A 116 9.25 8.48 -12.29
C GLN A 116 8.65 8.85 -10.92
N LEU A 117 7.32 8.89 -10.83
CA LEU A 117 6.62 9.12 -9.56
C LEU A 117 6.94 8.03 -8.53
N PHE A 118 6.79 6.76 -8.89
CA PHE A 118 7.07 5.66 -7.96
C PHE A 118 8.53 5.59 -7.54
N ILE A 119 9.46 5.87 -8.44
CA ILE A 119 10.88 5.97 -8.11
C ILE A 119 11.12 7.13 -7.13
N SER A 120 10.51 8.29 -7.37
CA SER A 120 10.63 9.47 -6.49
C SER A 120 10.15 9.18 -5.08
N LEU A 121 9.02 8.47 -4.93
CA LEU A 121 8.51 8.03 -3.63
C LEU A 121 9.48 7.08 -2.92
N ARG A 122 10.07 6.13 -3.63
CA ARG A 122 11.08 5.21 -3.09
C ARG A 122 12.35 5.94 -2.66
N LEU A 123 12.84 6.87 -3.48
CA LEU A 123 14.03 7.67 -3.14
C LEU A 123 13.76 8.59 -1.93
N GLY A 124 12.58 9.22 -1.86
CA GLY A 124 12.16 10.01 -0.71
C GLY A 124 12.12 9.18 0.58
N PHE A 125 11.61 7.96 0.50
CA PHE A 125 11.61 7.01 1.61
C PHE A 125 13.02 6.64 2.04
N ILE A 126 13.91 6.27 1.09
CA ILE A 126 15.30 5.92 1.34
C ILE A 126 16.02 7.08 2.03
N THR A 127 15.89 8.31 1.51
CA THR A 127 16.53 9.49 2.07
C THR A 127 16.14 9.71 3.54
N VAL A 128 14.85 9.63 3.86
CA VAL A 128 14.37 9.83 5.24
C VAL A 128 14.80 8.71 6.19
N ILE A 129 14.89 7.46 5.70
CA ILE A 129 15.36 6.34 6.52
C ILE A 129 16.87 6.37 6.70
N SER A 130 17.62 6.83 5.70
CA SER A 130 19.08 6.89 5.73
C SER A 130 19.62 7.82 6.83
N ASP A 131 18.81 8.76 7.31
CA ASP A 131 19.15 9.54 8.51
C ASP A 131 19.31 8.68 9.77
N GLN A 132 18.69 7.50 9.80
CA GLN A 132 18.71 6.60 10.95
C GLN A 132 19.54 5.34 10.70
N ILE A 133 19.41 4.75 9.50
CA ILE A 133 20.02 3.47 9.13
C ILE A 133 20.54 3.59 7.70
N LYS A 134 21.86 3.50 7.53
CA LYS A 134 22.51 3.48 6.20
C LYS A 134 22.34 2.11 5.56
N LEU A 135 21.34 1.95 4.71
CA LEU A 135 21.08 0.72 3.96
C LEU A 135 21.62 0.84 2.53
N PRO A 136 22.15 -0.24 1.95
CA PRO A 136 22.52 -0.26 0.54
C PRO A 136 21.27 -0.16 -0.34
N VAL A 137 21.35 0.64 -1.40
CA VAL A 137 20.31 0.78 -2.41
C VAL A 137 20.67 -0.09 -3.61
N MET A 138 19.84 -1.08 -3.89
CA MET A 138 20.04 -1.98 -5.02
C MET A 138 19.06 -1.63 -6.14
N VAL A 139 19.58 -1.41 -7.34
CA VAL A 139 18.79 -1.15 -8.54
C VAL A 139 19.13 -2.23 -9.56
N ASP A 140 18.15 -3.03 -9.96
CA ASP A 140 18.31 -4.11 -10.92
C ASP A 140 17.63 -3.73 -12.23
N ASP A 141 18.44 -3.50 -13.26
CA ASP A 141 18.08 -3.13 -14.63
C ASP A 141 16.95 -2.06 -14.69
N GLY A 142 16.96 -1.15 -13.72
CA GLY A 142 16.00 -0.06 -13.60
C GLY A 142 16.08 0.91 -14.79
N PHE A 143 14.99 1.59 -15.06
CA PHE A 143 14.92 2.70 -16.03
C PHE A 143 14.98 2.28 -17.50
N VAL A 144 14.62 1.05 -17.82
CA VAL A 144 14.58 0.53 -19.20
C VAL A 144 13.65 1.36 -20.08
N ASN A 145 12.52 1.83 -19.52
CA ASN A 145 11.54 2.65 -20.24
C ASN A 145 11.89 4.14 -20.28
N PHE A 146 13.04 4.54 -19.72
CA PHE A 146 13.47 5.93 -19.73
C PHE A 146 14.24 6.25 -21.04
N ASP A 147 13.91 7.37 -21.65
CA ASP A 147 14.74 7.97 -22.68
C ASP A 147 16.12 8.41 -22.13
N ASN A 148 17.03 8.77 -23.00
CA ASN A 148 18.39 9.14 -22.60
C ASN A 148 18.42 10.36 -21.66
N VAL A 149 17.50 11.30 -21.80
CA VAL A 149 17.44 12.52 -20.98
C VAL A 149 16.95 12.18 -19.56
N ARG A 150 15.86 11.42 -19.45
CA ARG A 150 15.33 10.95 -18.16
C ARG A 150 16.32 10.04 -17.43
N ARG A 151 16.96 9.12 -18.17
CA ARG A 151 18.01 8.25 -17.64
C ARG A 151 19.20 9.07 -17.10
N GLY A 152 19.64 10.10 -17.82
CA GLY A 152 20.69 11.00 -17.37
C GLY A 152 20.35 11.72 -16.07
N ARG A 153 19.12 12.21 -15.91
CA ARG A 153 18.65 12.82 -14.65
C ARG A 153 18.64 11.82 -13.51
N MET A 154 18.15 10.61 -13.78
CA MET A 154 18.08 9.54 -12.77
C MET A 154 19.46 9.14 -12.27
N LEU A 155 20.44 8.98 -13.18
CA LEU A 155 21.81 8.64 -12.82
C LEU A 155 22.47 9.75 -11.98
N LYS A 156 22.17 11.02 -12.27
CA LYS A 156 22.63 12.14 -11.41
C LYS A 156 22.05 12.03 -10.00
N LEU A 157 20.75 11.72 -9.86
CA LEU A 157 20.13 11.52 -8.56
C LEU A 157 20.71 10.34 -7.80
N LEU A 158 20.95 9.22 -8.47
CA LEU A 158 21.61 8.06 -7.85
C LEU A 158 23.02 8.40 -7.39
N ASN A 159 23.77 9.19 -8.15
CA ASN A 159 25.10 9.65 -7.76
C ASN A 159 25.07 10.53 -6.52
N GLN A 160 24.10 11.47 -6.43
CA GLN A 160 23.88 12.26 -5.21
C GLN A 160 23.52 11.37 -4.01
N LEU A 161 22.65 10.39 -4.21
CA LEU A 161 22.29 9.44 -3.15
C LEU A 161 23.51 8.60 -2.71
N ALA A 162 24.44 8.32 -3.63
CA ALA A 162 25.65 7.56 -3.36
C ALA A 162 26.67 8.31 -2.48
N GLU A 163 26.51 9.62 -2.28
CA GLU A 163 27.34 10.38 -1.33
C GLU A 163 27.05 9.98 0.12
N GLU A 164 25.84 9.53 0.40
CA GLU A 164 25.41 9.15 1.75
C GLU A 164 25.11 7.67 1.92
N ASN A 165 24.82 6.94 0.83
CA ASN A 165 24.42 5.54 0.83
C ASN A 165 25.26 4.73 -0.16
N GLN A 166 25.45 3.44 0.10
CA GLN A 166 25.97 2.54 -0.92
C GLN A 166 24.89 2.30 -1.98
N VAL A 167 25.19 2.64 -3.24
CA VAL A 167 24.30 2.37 -4.38
C VAL A 167 24.94 1.29 -5.26
N ILE A 168 24.20 0.21 -5.49
CA ILE A 168 24.62 -0.91 -6.35
C ILE A 168 23.63 -0.96 -7.52
N TYR A 169 24.13 -0.71 -8.73
CA TYR A 169 23.29 -0.72 -9.94
C TYR A 169 23.71 -1.89 -10.84
N PHE A 170 22.79 -2.84 -11.01
CA PHE A 170 22.95 -3.96 -11.93
C PHE A 170 22.33 -3.60 -13.28
N THR A 171 23.07 -3.84 -14.36
CA THR A 171 22.56 -3.57 -15.72
C THR A 171 23.35 -4.34 -16.77
N ALA A 172 22.66 -4.72 -17.83
CA ALA A 172 23.26 -5.27 -19.04
C ALA A 172 23.64 -4.16 -20.06
N ASN A 173 23.39 -2.87 -19.75
CA ASN A 173 23.61 -1.77 -20.68
C ASN A 173 25.04 -1.21 -20.59
N ASP A 174 25.87 -1.49 -21.59
CA ASP A 174 27.26 -1.03 -21.67
C ASP A 174 27.42 0.50 -21.74
N GLN A 175 26.39 1.26 -22.06
CA GLN A 175 26.47 2.73 -22.12
C GLN A 175 26.79 3.34 -20.74
N ILE A 176 26.46 2.65 -19.65
CA ILE A 176 26.77 3.09 -18.29
C ILE A 176 28.27 3.11 -18.01
N LYS A 177 29.05 2.24 -18.65
CA LYS A 177 30.52 2.25 -18.56
C LYS A 177 31.14 3.59 -18.98
N LYS A 178 30.44 4.35 -19.85
CA LYS A 178 30.92 5.66 -20.35
C LYS A 178 30.73 6.81 -19.34
N LEU A 179 30.04 6.58 -18.23
CA LEU A 179 29.76 7.62 -17.23
C LEU A 179 30.87 7.83 -16.21
N GLY A 180 31.99 7.09 -16.31
CA GLY A 180 33.12 7.22 -15.38
C GLY A 180 32.84 6.72 -13.97
N LEU A 181 31.79 5.95 -13.77
CA LEU A 181 31.47 5.32 -12.49
C LEU A 181 32.29 4.06 -12.27
N PRO A 182 32.59 3.65 -11.03
CA PRO A 182 33.20 2.35 -10.75
C PRO A 182 32.35 1.22 -11.30
N VAL A 183 32.87 0.41 -12.21
CA VAL A 183 32.18 -0.71 -12.85
C VAL A 183 32.85 -2.01 -12.51
N VAL A 184 32.06 -3.00 -12.11
CA VAL A 184 32.50 -4.40 -11.95
C VAL A 184 31.91 -5.21 -13.11
N ASP A 185 32.77 -5.72 -14.00
CA ASP A 185 32.36 -6.56 -15.12
C ASP A 185 32.36 -8.02 -14.67
N LEU A 186 31.13 -8.59 -14.56
CA LEU A 186 30.93 -9.95 -14.06
C LEU A 186 31.52 -11.02 -15.02
N ASP A 187 31.58 -10.75 -16.33
CA ASP A 187 32.14 -11.67 -17.30
C ASP A 187 33.67 -11.78 -17.15
N GLN A 188 34.32 -10.70 -16.73
CA GLN A 188 35.76 -10.72 -16.45
C GLN A 188 36.07 -11.44 -15.13
N LEU A 189 35.20 -11.36 -14.13
CA LEU A 189 35.37 -12.09 -12.87
C LEU A 189 35.28 -13.61 -13.05
N ASN A 190 34.41 -14.07 -13.95
CA ASN A 190 34.26 -15.50 -14.24
C ASN A 190 35.45 -16.06 -15.05
N LYS A 191 36.13 -15.29 -15.89
CA LYS A 191 37.31 -15.72 -16.66
C LYS A 191 38.55 -15.89 -15.80
N ASN A 192 38.64 -15.23 -14.66
CA ASN A 192 39.80 -15.33 -13.74
C ASN A 192 39.64 -16.46 -12.70
N LYS A 193 38.58 -17.27 -12.77
CA LYS A 193 38.33 -18.42 -11.87
C LYS A 193 38.55 -19.78 -12.52
N VAL A 194 39.10 -19.85 -13.75
CA VAL A 194 39.45 -21.09 -14.46
C VAL A 194 40.96 -21.29 -14.45
#